data_d77a3ae510ea8d98c1e4275fc8d2d760
#
_entry.id   d77a3ae510ea8d98c1e4275fc8d2d760
#
_cell.length_a   1.000
_cell.length_b   1.000
_cell.length_c   1.000
_cell.angle_alpha   90.00
_cell.angle_beta   90.00
_cell.angle_gamma   90.00
#
_symmetry.space_group_name_H-M   'P 1'
#
loop_
_entity.id
_entity.type
_entity.pdbx_description
1 polymer ?
#
loop_
_entity_poly.entity_id
_entity_poly.type
_entity_poly.pdbx_seq_one_letter_code
_entity_poly.pdbx_strand_id
1 'polypeptide(L)'
;FCLAISERFLDCCTEQIGVIEGAYHLLDYLKSKDYPIYMASNGFSEVQSRKLSRVGMTGYFDGIILSEAAGVNKPSPKFFEYALGIAGLEAADVVMIGDNYNTDIVGAMLSGIDQIYFNPEGKPLNPSDKKPTHMVTTLKEIENIL
;
A
#
# COMPACT_ATOMS: atom_id res chain seq x y z
N PHE A 1 -9.56 24.52 -20.54
CA PHE A 1 -8.55 23.68 -21.23
C PHE A 1 -7.77 22.80 -20.23
N CYS A 2 -7.28 23.37 -19.14
CA CYS A 2 -6.55 22.61 -18.10
C CYS A 2 -7.42 21.56 -17.39
N LEU A 3 -8.69 21.86 -17.16
CA LEU A 3 -9.65 20.92 -16.55
C LEU A 3 -9.86 19.68 -17.44
N ALA A 4 -10.04 19.87 -18.74
CA ALA A 4 -10.23 18.76 -19.69
C ALA A 4 -9.00 17.83 -19.76
N ILE A 5 -7.79 18.38 -19.63
CA ILE A 5 -6.55 17.58 -19.54
C ILE A 5 -6.50 16.78 -18.25
N SER A 6 -6.86 17.39 -17.12
CA SER A 6 -6.89 16.72 -15.81
C SER A 6 -7.89 15.56 -15.77
N GLU A 7 -9.11 15.76 -16.27
CA GLU A 7 -10.13 14.73 -16.36
C GLU A 7 -9.66 13.56 -17.24
N ARG A 8 -9.12 13.87 -18.43
CA ARG A 8 -8.61 12.84 -19.34
C ARG A 8 -7.40 12.09 -18.79
N PHE A 9 -6.53 12.78 -18.02
CA PHE A 9 -5.41 12.15 -17.34
C PHE A 9 -5.90 11.17 -16.27
N LEU A 10 -6.88 11.57 -15.45
CA LEU A 10 -7.48 10.71 -14.43
C LEU A 10 -8.17 9.49 -15.08
N ASP A 11 -8.89 9.69 -16.18
CA ASP A 11 -9.51 8.58 -16.93
C ASP A 11 -8.45 7.61 -17.47
N CYS A 12 -7.39 8.10 -18.10
CA CYS A 12 -6.29 7.25 -18.59
C CYS A 12 -5.62 6.47 -17.46
N CYS A 13 -5.40 7.10 -16.29
CA CYS A 13 -4.84 6.41 -15.12
C CYS A 13 -5.74 5.29 -14.58
N THR A 14 -7.04 5.34 -14.87
CA THR A 14 -8.01 4.35 -14.41
C THR A 14 -8.40 3.30 -15.47
N GLU A 15 -8.06 3.51 -16.75
CA GLU A 15 -8.42 2.60 -17.84
C GLU A 15 -7.54 1.34 -17.91
N GLN A 16 -6.28 1.44 -17.50
CA GLN A 16 -5.33 0.31 -17.50
C GLN A 16 -5.14 -0.23 -16.08
N ILE A 17 -6.12 -0.95 -15.58
CA ILE A 17 -6.04 -1.57 -14.25
C ILE A 17 -5.84 -3.07 -14.40
N GLY A 18 -4.61 -3.51 -14.10
CA GLY A 18 -4.31 -4.91 -13.83
C GLY A 18 -4.38 -5.19 -12.32
N VAL A 19 -4.86 -6.37 -11.96
CA VAL A 19 -4.78 -6.88 -10.59
C VAL A 19 -3.57 -7.80 -10.52
N ILE A 20 -2.73 -7.61 -9.49
CA ILE A 20 -1.57 -8.46 -9.24
C ILE A 20 -2.07 -9.88 -8.93
N GLU A 21 -1.40 -10.88 -9.52
CA GLU A 21 -1.73 -12.29 -9.28
C GLU A 21 -1.69 -12.60 -7.76
N GLY A 22 -2.73 -13.28 -7.28
CA GLY A 22 -2.88 -13.63 -5.87
C GLY A 22 -3.45 -12.54 -4.98
N ALA A 23 -3.72 -11.32 -5.50
CA ALA A 23 -4.20 -10.21 -4.64
C ALA A 23 -5.53 -10.51 -3.97
N TYR A 24 -6.51 -11.04 -4.68
CA TYR A 24 -7.81 -11.41 -4.08
C TYR A 24 -7.63 -12.52 -3.04
N HIS A 25 -6.80 -13.52 -3.35
CA HIS A 25 -6.55 -14.63 -2.43
C HIS A 25 -5.92 -14.15 -1.13
N LEU A 26 -4.92 -13.26 -1.20
CA LEU A 26 -4.33 -12.67 -0.01
C LEU A 26 -5.35 -11.84 0.80
N LEU A 27 -6.15 -11.01 0.14
CA LEU A 27 -7.17 -10.21 0.81
C LEU A 27 -8.22 -11.09 1.50
N ASP A 28 -8.69 -12.16 0.84
CA ASP A 28 -9.60 -13.14 1.42
C ASP A 28 -8.97 -13.84 2.63
N TYR A 29 -7.70 -14.24 2.53
CA TYR A 29 -6.95 -14.85 3.63
C TYR A 29 -6.89 -13.90 4.83
N LEU A 30 -6.47 -12.65 4.63
CA LEU A 30 -6.36 -11.65 5.70
C LEU A 30 -7.72 -11.39 6.37
N LYS A 31 -8.79 -11.28 5.59
CA LYS A 31 -10.16 -11.15 6.14
C LYS A 31 -10.59 -12.38 6.91
N SER A 32 -10.23 -13.59 6.47
CA SER A 32 -10.55 -14.82 7.17
C SER A 32 -9.86 -14.96 8.54
N LYS A 33 -8.79 -14.16 8.75
CA LYS A 33 -8.03 -14.06 10.00
C LYS A 33 -8.41 -12.83 10.82
N ASP A 34 -9.44 -12.10 10.42
CA ASP A 34 -9.91 -10.88 11.07
C ASP A 34 -8.86 -9.76 11.14
N TYR A 35 -7.88 -9.75 10.23
CA TYR A 35 -6.94 -8.64 10.13
C TYR A 35 -7.62 -7.39 9.60
N PRO A 36 -7.51 -6.23 10.30
CA PRO A 36 -7.92 -4.95 9.72
C PRO A 36 -6.97 -4.56 8.58
N ILE A 37 -7.54 -4.20 7.43
CA ILE A 37 -6.78 -3.91 6.21
C ILE A 37 -6.96 -2.44 5.83
N TYR A 38 -5.85 -1.72 5.75
CA TYR A 38 -5.84 -0.31 5.34
C TYR A 38 -5.03 -0.14 4.06
N MET A 39 -5.57 0.64 3.11
CA MET A 39 -4.82 1.03 1.93
C MET A 39 -4.07 2.34 2.19
N ALA A 40 -2.74 2.34 2.03
CA ALA A 40 -1.87 3.51 2.21
C ALA A 40 -1.25 3.94 0.87
N SER A 41 -1.62 5.11 0.32
CA SER A 41 -1.18 5.53 -1.02
C SER A 41 -0.80 7.00 -1.12
N ASN A 42 0.21 7.29 -1.97
CA ASN A 42 0.55 8.65 -2.41
C ASN A 42 -0.34 9.15 -3.58
N GLY A 43 -1.37 8.40 -3.94
CA GLY A 43 -2.29 8.76 -5.01
C GLY A 43 -3.43 9.68 -4.55
N PHE A 44 -4.14 10.24 -5.55
CA PHE A 44 -5.31 11.06 -5.31
C PHE A 44 -6.55 10.22 -5.00
N SER A 45 -7.41 10.76 -4.13
CA SER A 45 -8.62 10.07 -3.63
C SER A 45 -9.51 9.55 -4.75
N GLU A 46 -9.81 10.40 -5.73
CA GLU A 46 -10.67 10.05 -6.87
C GLU A 46 -10.09 8.89 -7.70
N VAL A 47 -8.78 8.93 -7.98
CA VAL A 47 -8.09 7.88 -8.75
C VAL A 47 -8.12 6.55 -8.02
N GLN A 48 -7.80 6.54 -6.72
CA GLN A 48 -7.76 5.31 -5.94
C GLN A 48 -9.16 4.71 -5.75
N SER A 49 -10.17 5.54 -5.47
CA SER A 49 -11.55 5.08 -5.34
C SER A 49 -12.08 4.45 -6.64
N ARG A 50 -11.81 5.07 -7.78
CA ARG A 50 -12.19 4.53 -9.10
C ARG A 50 -11.46 3.20 -9.38
N LYS A 51 -10.16 3.10 -9.07
CA LYS A 51 -9.39 1.86 -9.22
C LYS A 51 -9.99 0.72 -8.41
N LEU A 52 -10.18 0.92 -7.11
CA LEU A 52 -10.73 -0.10 -6.22
C LEU A 52 -12.14 -0.53 -6.64
N SER A 53 -12.99 0.42 -7.03
CA SER A 53 -14.35 0.13 -7.49
C SER A 53 -14.35 -0.73 -8.76
N ARG A 54 -13.49 -0.40 -9.73
CA ARG A 54 -13.41 -1.15 -11.01
C ARG A 54 -13.00 -2.61 -10.83
N VAL A 55 -12.12 -2.88 -9.88
CA VAL A 55 -11.66 -4.25 -9.59
C VAL A 55 -12.44 -4.91 -8.45
N GLY A 56 -13.52 -4.29 -7.94
CA GLY A 56 -14.35 -4.87 -6.88
C GLY A 56 -13.65 -5.03 -5.53
N MET A 57 -12.59 -4.26 -5.28
CA MET A 57 -11.78 -4.37 -4.05
C MET A 57 -12.18 -3.41 -2.93
N THR A 58 -13.13 -2.51 -3.15
CA THR A 58 -13.51 -1.47 -2.17
C THR A 58 -13.91 -2.06 -0.81
N GLY A 59 -14.61 -3.20 -0.79
CA GLY A 59 -15.09 -3.84 0.43
C GLY A 59 -14.03 -4.57 1.27
N TYR A 60 -12.81 -4.71 0.76
CA TYR A 60 -11.73 -5.39 1.51
C TYR A 60 -11.06 -4.48 2.54
N PHE A 61 -11.09 -3.16 2.32
CA PHE A 61 -10.35 -2.20 3.15
C PHE A 61 -11.24 -1.59 4.22
N ASP A 62 -10.77 -1.62 5.46
CA ASP A 62 -11.40 -0.99 6.61
C ASP A 62 -11.15 0.53 6.60
N GLY A 63 -10.15 0.99 5.85
CA GLY A 63 -9.89 2.40 5.60
C GLY A 63 -8.93 2.64 4.44
N ILE A 64 -9.04 3.84 3.85
CA ILE A 64 -8.16 4.31 2.78
C ILE A 64 -7.45 5.56 3.27
N ILE A 65 -6.12 5.48 3.35
CA ILE A 65 -5.25 6.53 3.88
C ILE A 65 -4.42 7.09 2.73
N LEU A 66 -4.62 8.34 2.42
CA LEU A 66 -4.02 9.01 1.27
C LEU A 66 -3.15 10.17 1.70
N SER A 67 -2.07 10.39 0.97
CA SER A 67 -1.17 11.52 1.19
C SER A 67 -1.87 12.87 1.04
N GLU A 68 -2.92 12.93 0.22
CA GLU A 68 -3.77 14.12 0.06
C GLU A 68 -4.41 14.52 1.40
N ALA A 69 -4.96 13.57 2.17
CA ALA A 69 -5.55 13.82 3.47
C ALA A 69 -4.50 14.03 4.57
N ALA A 70 -3.39 13.32 4.48
CA ALA A 70 -2.28 13.44 5.42
C ALA A 70 -1.47 14.76 5.25
N GLY A 71 -1.62 15.44 4.09
CA GLY A 71 -0.84 16.62 3.73
C GLY A 71 0.65 16.36 3.47
N VAL A 72 1.05 15.09 3.41
CA VAL A 72 2.44 14.66 3.23
C VAL A 72 2.50 13.27 2.60
N ASN A 73 3.52 13.05 1.77
CA ASN A 73 3.72 11.77 1.07
C ASN A 73 4.60 10.80 1.87
N LYS A 74 4.42 9.49 1.64
CA LYS A 74 5.45 8.48 1.95
C LYS A 74 6.73 8.85 1.19
N PRO A 75 7.93 8.71 1.75
CA PRO A 75 8.29 7.98 2.98
C PRO A 75 8.29 8.80 4.27
N SER A 76 7.69 9.99 4.31
CA SER A 76 7.72 10.82 5.52
C SER A 76 7.11 10.09 6.73
N PRO A 77 7.79 10.04 7.90
CA PRO A 77 7.23 9.47 9.12
C PRO A 77 5.87 10.08 9.50
N LYS A 78 5.63 11.35 9.21
CA LYS A 78 4.35 12.02 9.47
C LYS A 78 3.17 11.38 8.74
N PHE A 79 3.40 10.79 7.56
CA PHE A 79 2.37 10.03 6.87
C PHE A 79 1.98 8.78 7.67
N PHE A 80 2.97 8.07 8.19
CA PHE A 80 2.74 6.83 8.96
C PHE A 80 2.14 7.14 10.34
N GLU A 81 2.56 8.22 11.00
CA GLU A 81 1.92 8.72 12.24
C GLU A 81 0.44 9.03 12.00
N TYR A 82 0.12 9.72 10.90
CA TYR A 82 -1.26 9.98 10.51
C TYR A 82 -2.03 8.68 10.25
N ALA A 83 -1.43 7.72 9.53
CA ALA A 83 -2.03 6.44 9.23
C ALA A 83 -2.34 5.62 10.49
N LEU A 84 -1.40 5.52 11.41
CA LEU A 84 -1.58 4.86 12.71
C LEU A 84 -2.68 5.54 13.53
N GLY A 85 -2.71 6.87 13.55
CA GLY A 85 -3.77 7.62 14.22
C GLY A 85 -5.16 7.37 13.66
N ILE A 86 -5.31 7.26 12.33
CA ILE A 86 -6.58 6.91 11.69
C ILE A 86 -7.00 5.46 12.01
N ALA A 87 -6.05 4.54 12.00
CA ALA A 87 -6.30 3.13 12.29
C ALA A 87 -6.54 2.87 13.80
N GLY A 88 -6.08 3.76 14.67
CA GLY A 88 -6.12 3.57 16.12
C GLY A 88 -5.17 2.45 16.58
N LEU A 89 -4.03 2.27 15.91
CA LEU A 89 -3.08 1.18 16.13
C LEU A 89 -1.68 1.75 16.46
N GLU A 90 -0.90 0.96 17.19
CA GLU A 90 0.51 1.26 17.45
C GLU A 90 1.41 0.64 16.36
N ALA A 91 2.61 1.22 16.16
CA ALA A 91 3.53 0.76 15.12
C ALA A 91 3.94 -0.71 15.27
N ALA A 92 4.02 -1.21 16.50
CA ALA A 92 4.38 -2.60 16.79
C ALA A 92 3.28 -3.62 16.41
N ASP A 93 2.04 -3.17 16.22
CA ASP A 93 0.89 -4.02 15.89
C ASP A 93 0.57 -4.01 14.38
N VAL A 94 1.40 -3.35 13.59
CA VAL A 94 1.16 -3.11 12.16
C VAL A 94 2.32 -3.63 11.33
N VAL A 95 2.00 -4.15 10.15
CA VAL A 95 2.97 -4.46 9.10
C VAL A 95 2.64 -3.67 7.83
N MET A 96 3.65 -3.07 7.22
CA MET A 96 3.54 -2.42 5.92
C MET A 96 3.89 -3.42 4.81
N ILE A 97 2.94 -3.69 3.92
CA ILE A 97 3.16 -4.47 2.70
C ILE A 97 3.24 -3.49 1.54
N GLY A 98 4.35 -3.48 0.81
CA GLY A 98 4.53 -2.54 -0.31
C GLY A 98 5.55 -3.00 -1.32
N ASP A 99 5.43 -2.47 -2.55
CA ASP A 99 6.29 -2.78 -3.69
C ASP A 99 7.33 -1.69 -3.98
N ASN A 100 7.20 -0.54 -3.35
CA ASN A 100 8.17 0.55 -3.51
C ASN A 100 9.09 0.62 -2.30
N TYR A 101 10.35 0.20 -2.50
CA TYR A 101 11.35 0.20 -1.44
C TYR A 101 11.53 1.58 -0.80
N ASN A 102 11.65 2.64 -1.62
CA ASN A 102 11.99 3.98 -1.12
C ASN A 102 10.83 4.67 -0.39
N THR A 103 9.60 4.41 -0.79
CA THR A 103 8.43 5.08 -0.19
C THR A 103 7.77 4.24 0.89
N ASP A 104 7.54 2.97 0.64
CA ASP A 104 6.78 2.11 1.54
C ASP A 104 7.68 1.51 2.62
N ILE A 105 8.76 0.87 2.18
CA ILE A 105 9.63 0.10 3.08
C ILE A 105 10.48 1.03 3.94
N VAL A 106 11.17 1.99 3.32
CA VAL A 106 11.99 2.97 4.07
C VAL A 106 11.11 3.80 5.00
N GLY A 107 9.93 4.24 4.54
CA GLY A 107 9.01 5.02 5.36
C GLY A 107 8.50 4.25 6.57
N ALA A 108 8.13 2.99 6.41
CA ALA A 108 7.72 2.11 7.51
C ALA A 108 8.87 1.86 8.49
N MET A 109 10.09 1.59 7.99
CA MET A 109 11.30 1.46 8.83
C MET A 109 11.55 2.69 9.70
N LEU A 110 11.43 3.89 9.11
CA LEU A 110 11.63 5.15 9.83
C LEU A 110 10.56 5.39 10.90
N SER A 111 9.42 4.73 10.77
CA SER A 111 8.27 4.84 11.67
C SER A 111 8.15 3.67 12.67
N GLY A 112 9.12 2.75 12.69
CA GLY A 112 9.14 1.61 13.60
C GLY A 112 8.09 0.53 13.27
N ILE A 113 7.56 0.53 12.05
CA ILE A 113 6.58 -0.44 11.54
C ILE A 113 7.34 -1.57 10.84
N ASP A 114 6.97 -2.83 11.08
CA ASP A 114 7.52 -3.98 10.35
C ASP A 114 7.14 -3.94 8.87
N GLN A 115 7.99 -4.54 8.01
CA GLN A 115 7.81 -4.44 6.56
C GLN A 115 7.85 -5.81 5.89
N ILE A 116 6.94 -5.99 4.91
CA ILE A 116 7.01 -7.05 3.91
C ILE A 116 7.21 -6.38 2.54
N TYR A 117 8.43 -6.46 2.02
CA TYR A 117 8.76 -5.92 0.70
C TYR A 117 8.32 -6.91 -0.38
N PHE A 118 7.29 -6.54 -1.15
CA PHE A 118 6.87 -7.27 -2.34
C PHE A 118 7.75 -6.91 -3.52
N ASN A 119 8.63 -7.83 -3.91
CA ASN A 119 9.61 -7.66 -4.97
C ASN A 119 9.49 -8.76 -6.04
N PRO A 120 8.44 -8.73 -6.88
CA PRO A 120 8.13 -9.81 -7.81
C PRO A 120 9.21 -10.07 -8.86
N GLU A 121 10.04 -9.07 -9.15
CA GLU A 121 11.14 -9.22 -10.09
C GLU A 121 12.40 -9.81 -9.44
N GLY A 122 12.42 -10.00 -8.12
CA GLY A 122 13.60 -10.50 -7.39
C GLY A 122 14.82 -9.58 -7.50
N LYS A 123 14.63 -8.30 -7.70
CA LYS A 123 15.72 -7.34 -7.84
C LYS A 123 16.56 -7.29 -6.57
N PRO A 124 17.90 -7.32 -6.67
CA PRO A 124 18.74 -7.18 -5.50
C PRO A 124 18.59 -5.79 -4.89
N LEU A 125 18.63 -5.72 -3.55
CA LEU A 125 18.75 -4.44 -2.86
C LEU A 125 20.12 -3.83 -3.15
N ASN A 126 20.22 -2.49 -3.14
CA ASN A 126 21.53 -1.86 -3.20
C ASN A 126 22.34 -2.22 -1.94
N PRO A 127 23.67 -2.27 -2.03
CA PRO A 127 24.53 -2.62 -0.88
C PRO A 127 24.37 -1.70 0.34
N SER A 128 23.91 -0.47 0.12
CA SER A 128 23.65 0.54 1.16
C SER A 128 22.24 0.45 1.78
N ASP A 129 21.35 -0.32 1.16
CA ASP A 129 19.97 -0.41 1.61
C ASP A 129 19.85 -1.27 2.87
N LYS A 130 19.01 -0.84 3.80
CA LYS A 130 18.65 -1.65 4.97
C LYS A 130 17.77 -2.81 4.52
N LYS A 131 17.96 -3.97 5.11
CA LYS A 131 17.09 -5.13 4.83
C LYS A 131 15.71 -4.90 5.45
N PRO A 132 14.62 -5.15 4.70
CA PRO A 132 13.28 -5.18 5.26
C PRO A 132 13.11 -6.35 6.24
N THR A 133 12.09 -6.32 7.10
CA THR A 133 11.75 -7.43 8.00
C THR A 133 11.55 -8.71 7.21
N HIS A 134 10.78 -8.64 6.12
CA HIS A 134 10.59 -9.72 5.16
C HIS A 134 10.65 -9.18 3.72
N MET A 135 11.05 -10.06 2.79
CA MET A 135 11.00 -9.79 1.35
C MET A 135 10.44 -11.02 0.65
N VAL A 136 9.45 -10.81 -0.20
CA VAL A 136 8.73 -11.86 -0.92
C VAL A 136 8.66 -11.54 -2.41
N THR A 137 8.55 -12.56 -3.25
CA THR A 137 8.41 -12.44 -4.70
C THR A 137 6.98 -12.70 -5.17
N THR A 138 6.19 -13.39 -4.34
CA THR A 138 4.76 -13.65 -4.61
C THR A 138 3.92 -13.21 -3.42
N LEU A 139 2.67 -12.79 -3.67
CA LEU A 139 1.75 -12.43 -2.60
C LEU A 139 1.36 -13.62 -1.71
N LYS A 140 1.42 -14.84 -2.26
CA LYS A 140 1.14 -16.07 -1.52
C LYS A 140 2.14 -16.33 -0.38
N GLU A 141 3.39 -15.92 -0.53
CA GLU A 141 4.41 -16.07 0.52
C GLU A 141 4.06 -15.30 1.80
N ILE A 142 3.24 -14.24 1.69
CA ILE A 142 2.80 -13.41 2.82
C ILE A 142 1.95 -14.23 3.80
N GLU A 143 1.16 -15.19 3.32
CA GLU A 143 0.34 -16.07 4.16
C GLU A 143 1.17 -16.96 5.12
N ASN A 144 2.44 -17.18 4.82
CA ASN A 144 3.35 -17.93 5.69
C ASN A 144 4.03 -17.04 6.74
N ILE A 145 3.88 -15.72 6.62
CA ILE A 145 4.48 -14.73 7.51
C ILE A 145 3.44 -14.25 8.53
N LEU A 146 2.19 -14.10 8.08
CA LEU A 146 1.02 -13.65 8.84
C LEU A 146 0.10 -14.81 9.16
#